data_6cbc551f0ab2941732da9fa500d4ef63
#
_entry.id   6cbc551f0ab2941732da9fa500d4ef63
#
_cell.length_a   1.000
_cell.length_b   1.000
_cell.length_c   1.000
_cell.angle_alpha   90.00
_cell.angle_beta   90.00
_cell.angle_gamma   90.00
#
_symmetry.space_group_name_H-M   'P 1'
#
loop_
_entity.id
_entity.type
_entity.pdbx_description
1 polymer ?
#
loop_
_entity_poly.entity_id
_entity_poly.type
_entity_poly.pdbx_seq_one_letter_code
_entity_poly.pdbx_strand_id
1 'polypeptide(L)'
;MIKRNRFRCVLSTSMLAVGACCVVVPAVLHASSVAGTEIDTELDLLLTRTARDLTGRIKLLEGQVRSSRASASVDLARGVITVRLDRAFLPRDYGPAFEDQRSLIDNALLTVTEPYLHVSQVKYLYGGFDIYHYFPEVKQEDDKAREAGERIRREKQERQRIGIVTGSGVAFVAAGHGYYLDHKDRVWKTQREEHNGIMEGMLTPSYAAELKSALESRSQMPVYRPRVQGGAEAHPESGREWWRMAARYAVAAQYPGHPDIWNTHAGSAAHDREYKEDINSRPLLANHLGAEVAIHMHSNADDTGAARGARVIVQPGRSVDAALGASVLCAMKELIRSAPGYGDFIVASAPHAADKGENRLAAMPSIIVETAFHTHPEDAAALLDPVFRAASMKGVEKGYRLFRDGKDCTPLALSKIDRVTVPANGAAETNVRFDGHPQFPITLSFTPVYCTQPGACRAEEKTVAEASASPIKVQMSCEGSGYGMVNWSTVMRDADGVTSGPVEHWMTCQGGG
;
A
#
# COMPACT_ATOMS: atom_id res chain seq x y z
N MET A 1 20.20 -9.50 -30.71
CA MET A 1 21.26 -10.54 -30.64
C MET A 1 21.87 -10.49 -29.24
N ILE A 2 21.35 -11.25 -28.29
CA ILE A 2 21.91 -11.36 -26.94
C ILE A 2 22.08 -12.85 -26.64
N LYS A 3 23.33 -13.24 -26.41
CA LYS A 3 23.74 -14.62 -26.17
C LYS A 3 23.27 -15.09 -24.78
N ARG A 4 22.51 -16.19 -24.77
CA ARG A 4 22.22 -16.99 -23.57
C ARG A 4 23.42 -17.88 -23.25
N ASN A 5 24.06 -17.72 -22.11
CA ASN A 5 25.00 -18.71 -21.58
C ASN A 5 24.22 -19.76 -20.77
N ARG A 6 24.26 -20.99 -21.26
CA ARG A 6 23.77 -22.18 -20.55
C ARG A 6 24.97 -22.80 -19.83
N PHE A 7 24.89 -22.94 -18.52
CA PHE A 7 25.77 -23.83 -17.77
C PHE A 7 25.27 -25.26 -17.91
N ARG A 8 26.13 -26.13 -18.46
CA ARG A 8 25.94 -27.58 -18.49
C ARG A 8 26.61 -28.19 -17.28
N CYS A 9 25.83 -28.93 -16.49
CA CYS A 9 26.34 -29.85 -15.48
C CYS A 9 26.72 -31.18 -16.16
N VAL A 10 27.97 -31.61 -16.02
CA VAL A 10 28.45 -32.91 -16.49
C VAL A 10 28.39 -33.90 -15.33
N LEU A 11 27.55 -34.91 -15.49
CA LEU A 11 27.58 -36.12 -14.62
C LEU A 11 28.62 -37.10 -15.17
N SER A 12 29.57 -37.50 -14.34
CA SER A 12 30.38 -38.69 -14.57
C SER A 12 30.07 -39.74 -13.49
N THR A 13 29.62 -40.89 -13.95
CA THR A 13 29.42 -42.14 -13.20
C THR A 13 30.75 -42.89 -13.09
N SER A 14 31.08 -43.38 -11.90
CA SER A 14 31.90 -44.59 -11.72
C SER A 14 31.60 -45.28 -10.37
N MET A 15 31.52 -46.59 -10.46
CA MET A 15 31.06 -47.57 -9.44
C MET A 15 32.14 -47.99 -8.42
N LEU A 16 31.60 -48.44 -7.29
CA LEU A 16 32.05 -49.52 -6.35
C LEU A 16 33.29 -49.32 -5.48
N ALA A 17 33.08 -49.30 -4.20
CA ALA A 17 33.55 -50.36 -3.24
C ALA A 17 33.07 -50.09 -1.80
N VAL A 18 32.87 -51.21 -1.10
CA VAL A 18 32.33 -51.47 0.24
C VAL A 18 33.28 -51.00 1.36
N GLY A 19 32.71 -50.44 2.45
CA GLY A 19 33.30 -50.64 3.77
C GLY A 19 33.41 -49.42 4.67
N ALA A 20 32.86 -49.57 5.87
CA ALA A 20 33.11 -48.85 7.11
C ALA A 20 32.24 -47.60 7.43
N CYS A 21 31.41 -47.81 8.45
CA CYS A 21 30.74 -46.77 9.24
C CYS A 21 31.74 -45.71 9.73
N CYS A 22 31.57 -44.48 9.23
CA CYS A 22 32.00 -43.29 9.93
C CYS A 22 30.89 -42.25 9.78
N VAL A 23 30.42 -41.78 10.90
CA VAL A 23 29.45 -40.69 11.05
C VAL A 23 30.02 -39.46 10.37
N VAL A 24 29.46 -39.08 9.22
CA VAL A 24 29.73 -37.79 8.57
C VAL A 24 28.57 -36.87 8.90
N VAL A 25 28.76 -36.03 9.90
CA VAL A 25 27.96 -34.84 10.21
C VAL A 25 28.42 -33.67 9.31
N PRO A 26 27.61 -32.72 8.92
CA PRO A 26 27.33 -32.33 7.54
C PRO A 26 28.20 -31.16 7.04
N ALA A 27 28.78 -31.34 5.87
CA ALA A 27 29.37 -30.26 5.07
C ALA A 27 28.32 -29.30 4.43
N VAL A 28 27.03 -29.56 4.63
CA VAL A 28 25.95 -28.78 4.02
C VAL A 28 25.70 -27.43 4.74
N LEU A 29 26.06 -27.34 6.04
CA LEU A 29 25.87 -26.12 6.83
C LEU A 29 26.90 -25.02 6.55
N HIS A 30 28.08 -25.35 5.99
CA HIS A 30 29.11 -24.35 5.68
C HIS A 30 28.93 -23.68 4.33
N ALA A 31 28.36 -24.34 3.32
CA ALA A 31 28.15 -23.77 2.00
C ALA A 31 27.04 -22.71 1.99
N SER A 32 25.98 -22.88 2.81
CA SER A 32 24.91 -21.89 2.92
C SER A 32 25.31 -20.64 3.72
N SER A 33 26.22 -20.76 4.67
CA SER A 33 26.71 -19.60 5.45
C SER A 33 27.71 -18.75 4.67
N VAL A 34 28.54 -19.36 3.82
CA VAL A 34 29.50 -18.62 2.98
C VAL A 34 28.79 -17.87 1.85
N ALA A 35 27.79 -18.48 1.21
CA ALA A 35 26.99 -17.81 0.19
C ALA A 35 26.17 -16.64 0.77
N GLY A 36 25.65 -16.77 1.98
CA GLY A 36 24.96 -15.70 2.69
C GLY A 36 25.85 -14.49 2.97
N THR A 37 27.06 -14.72 3.47
CA THR A 37 28.01 -13.62 3.79
C THR A 37 28.57 -12.91 2.56
N GLU A 38 28.69 -13.58 1.41
CA GLU A 38 29.09 -12.94 0.14
C GLU A 38 27.97 -12.04 -0.40
N ILE A 39 26.72 -12.48 -0.40
CA ILE A 39 25.55 -11.70 -0.83
C ILE A 39 25.37 -10.48 0.07
N ASP A 40 25.49 -10.61 1.39
CA ASP A 40 25.42 -9.51 2.34
C ASP A 40 26.47 -8.43 2.00
N THR A 41 27.70 -8.84 1.72
CA THR A 41 28.80 -7.91 1.43
C THR A 41 28.60 -7.17 0.11
N GLU A 42 28.16 -7.86 -0.94
CA GLU A 42 27.90 -7.23 -2.25
C GLU A 42 26.71 -6.24 -2.16
N LEU A 43 25.66 -6.61 -1.45
CA LEU A 43 24.50 -5.73 -1.26
C LEU A 43 24.85 -4.50 -0.42
N ASP A 44 25.63 -4.66 0.65
CA ASP A 44 26.11 -3.53 1.47
C ASP A 44 27.00 -2.57 0.67
N LEU A 45 27.83 -3.08 -0.26
CA LEU A 45 28.61 -2.25 -1.17
C LEU A 45 27.72 -1.47 -2.14
N LEU A 46 26.71 -2.12 -2.73
CA LEU A 46 25.73 -1.48 -3.60
C LEU A 46 24.97 -0.37 -2.87
N LEU A 47 24.42 -0.69 -1.70
CA LEU A 47 23.70 0.25 -0.85
C LEU A 47 24.56 1.44 -0.42
N THR A 48 25.82 1.19 -0.03
CA THR A 48 26.78 2.24 0.33
C THR A 48 27.07 3.15 -0.86
N ARG A 49 27.25 2.60 -2.06
CA ARG A 49 27.45 3.40 -3.27
C ARG A 49 26.22 4.26 -3.56
N THR A 50 25.03 3.68 -3.54
CA THR A 50 23.77 4.40 -3.76
C THR A 50 23.57 5.53 -2.75
N ALA A 51 23.82 5.27 -1.45
CA ALA A 51 23.71 6.29 -0.41
C ALA A 51 24.73 7.43 -0.61
N ARG A 52 25.97 7.13 -1.00
CA ARG A 52 27.01 8.13 -1.28
C ARG A 52 26.68 9.00 -2.48
N ASP A 53 26.26 8.37 -3.58
CA ASP A 53 25.89 9.08 -4.79
C ASP A 53 24.76 10.08 -4.51
N LEU A 54 23.72 9.63 -3.81
CA LEU A 54 22.57 10.46 -3.54
C LEU A 54 22.89 11.59 -2.56
N THR A 55 23.52 11.28 -1.41
CA THR A 55 23.90 12.30 -0.43
C THR A 55 24.94 13.29 -1.00
N GLY A 56 25.70 12.86 -2.03
CA GLY A 56 26.65 13.72 -2.76
C GLY A 56 25.98 14.76 -3.67
N ARG A 57 24.80 14.49 -4.22
CA ARG A 57 24.10 15.37 -5.19
C ARG A 57 22.83 16.02 -4.67
N ILE A 58 22.19 15.47 -3.63
CA ILE A 58 20.94 16.00 -3.08
C ILE A 58 21.10 17.48 -2.68
N LYS A 59 20.04 18.28 -2.90
CA LYS A 59 20.01 19.68 -2.48
C LYS A 59 20.12 19.79 -0.96
N LEU A 60 21.12 20.52 -0.47
CA LEU A 60 21.32 20.72 0.95
C LEU A 60 20.31 21.72 1.54
N LEU A 61 19.85 21.42 2.74
CA LEU A 61 19.05 22.31 3.57
C LEU A 61 19.94 23.22 4.42
N GLU A 62 19.35 24.21 5.07
CA GLU A 62 20.08 25.14 5.93
C GLU A 62 20.78 24.41 7.07
N GLY A 63 22.06 24.70 7.26
CA GLY A 63 22.91 24.07 8.27
C GLY A 63 23.52 22.73 7.89
N GLN A 64 23.11 22.12 6.77
CA GLN A 64 23.68 20.85 6.30
C GLN A 64 25.05 21.03 5.64
N VAL A 65 25.91 20.04 5.87
CA VAL A 65 27.15 19.82 5.11
C VAL A 65 27.10 18.40 4.51
N ARG A 66 27.62 18.23 3.30
CA ARG A 66 27.63 16.91 2.63
C ARG A 66 28.34 15.87 3.50
N SER A 67 27.75 14.69 3.60
CA SER A 67 28.35 13.58 4.33
C SER A 67 29.54 13.02 3.55
N SER A 68 30.72 13.06 4.16
CA SER A 68 31.95 12.50 3.58
C SER A 68 32.07 10.98 3.80
N ARG A 69 31.29 10.42 4.72
CA ARG A 69 31.41 9.02 5.19
C ARG A 69 30.09 8.27 5.13
N ALA A 70 29.23 8.58 4.13
CA ALA A 70 28.00 7.84 3.96
C ALA A 70 28.28 6.34 3.76
N SER A 71 27.57 5.49 4.49
CA SER A 71 27.58 4.03 4.31
C SER A 71 26.20 3.47 4.61
N ALA A 72 25.89 2.33 4.03
CA ALA A 72 24.67 1.61 4.28
C ALA A 72 24.93 0.11 4.41
N SER A 73 24.16 -0.55 5.24
CA SER A 73 24.20 -2.00 5.45
C SER A 73 22.81 -2.55 5.65
N VAL A 74 22.58 -3.82 5.28
CA VAL A 74 21.28 -4.47 5.39
C VAL A 74 21.31 -5.62 6.39
N ASP A 75 20.27 -5.71 7.20
CA ASP A 75 19.92 -6.89 7.99
C ASP A 75 18.89 -7.70 7.18
N LEU A 76 19.33 -8.73 6.48
CA LEU A 76 18.47 -9.56 5.62
C LEU A 76 17.36 -10.27 6.41
N ALA A 77 17.64 -10.66 7.65
CA ALA A 77 16.67 -11.38 8.47
C ALA A 77 15.49 -10.49 8.88
N ARG A 78 15.74 -9.19 9.05
CA ARG A 78 14.73 -8.21 9.48
C ARG A 78 14.20 -7.36 8.33
N GLY A 79 14.85 -7.39 7.16
CA GLY A 79 14.55 -6.50 6.06
C GLY A 79 14.77 -5.02 6.43
N VAL A 80 15.86 -4.71 7.14
CA VAL A 80 16.16 -3.35 7.63
C VAL A 80 17.49 -2.88 7.06
N ILE A 81 17.47 -1.77 6.34
CA ILE A 81 18.70 -1.06 5.92
C ILE A 81 19.08 -0.06 7.01
N THR A 82 20.35 0.02 7.35
CA THR A 82 20.89 1.06 8.24
C THR A 82 21.83 1.97 7.45
N VAL A 83 21.44 3.23 7.29
CA VAL A 83 22.26 4.29 6.67
C VAL A 83 22.99 5.05 7.76
N ARG A 84 24.30 5.20 7.60
CA ARG A 84 25.17 5.96 8.52
C ARG A 84 25.71 7.18 7.80
N LEU A 85 25.45 8.34 8.37
CA LEU A 85 25.85 9.65 7.84
C LEU A 85 26.63 10.42 8.90
N ASP A 86 27.42 11.41 8.46
CA ASP A 86 28.05 12.35 9.37
C ASP A 86 26.99 13.21 10.08
N ARG A 87 27.24 13.59 11.34
CA ARG A 87 26.37 14.53 12.07
C ARG A 87 26.11 15.83 11.29
N ALA A 88 27.12 16.31 10.56
CA ALA A 88 27.03 17.52 9.77
C ALA A 88 26.01 17.47 8.63
N PHE A 89 25.48 16.28 8.29
CA PHE A 89 24.38 16.13 7.34
C PHE A 89 23.01 16.47 7.94
N LEU A 90 22.92 16.73 9.24
CA LEU A 90 21.67 17.19 9.85
C LEU A 90 21.39 18.64 9.47
N PRO A 91 20.12 19.00 9.15
CA PRO A 91 19.73 20.38 8.98
C PRO A 91 19.71 21.12 10.32
N ARG A 92 19.58 22.46 10.27
CA ARG A 92 19.37 23.26 11.46
C ARG A 92 18.08 22.89 12.18
N ASP A 93 16.99 22.74 11.41
CA ASP A 93 15.66 22.46 11.93
C ASP A 93 15.11 21.18 11.29
N TYR A 94 14.49 20.33 12.10
CA TYR A 94 13.74 19.18 11.61
C TYR A 94 12.43 19.64 10.97
N GLY A 95 12.03 18.98 9.88
CA GLY A 95 10.77 19.27 9.23
C GLY A 95 10.57 18.54 7.89
N PRO A 96 9.48 18.83 7.18
CA PRO A 96 9.08 18.11 5.96
C PRO A 96 10.16 18.06 4.89
N ALA A 97 10.90 19.15 4.68
CA ALA A 97 11.97 19.17 3.69
C ALA A 97 13.09 18.16 3.98
N PHE A 98 13.38 17.90 5.26
CA PHE A 98 14.33 16.86 5.65
C PHE A 98 13.72 15.46 5.56
N GLU A 99 12.44 15.32 5.89
CA GLU A 99 11.69 14.07 5.68
C GLU A 99 11.64 13.69 4.20
N ASP A 100 11.52 14.68 3.30
CA ASP A 100 11.56 14.48 1.84
C ASP A 100 12.94 14.05 1.35
N GLN A 101 14.02 14.68 1.87
CA GLN A 101 15.38 14.23 1.57
C GLN A 101 15.60 12.76 1.96
N ARG A 102 15.12 12.34 3.13
CA ARG A 102 15.17 10.93 3.54
C ARG A 102 14.37 10.03 2.62
N SER A 103 13.18 10.47 2.17
CA SER A 103 12.37 9.70 1.22
C SER A 103 13.09 9.47 -0.10
N LEU A 104 13.81 10.45 -0.64
CA LEU A 104 14.63 10.27 -1.84
C LEU A 104 15.70 9.20 -1.63
N ILE A 105 16.37 9.20 -0.46
CA ILE A 105 17.37 8.19 -0.13
C ILE A 105 16.70 6.81 0.05
N ASP A 106 15.58 6.74 0.77
CA ASP A 106 14.80 5.53 0.97
C ASP A 106 14.39 4.92 -0.37
N ASN A 107 13.79 5.71 -1.26
CA ASN A 107 13.33 5.25 -2.57
C ASN A 107 14.47 4.69 -3.43
N ALA A 108 15.62 5.34 -3.44
CA ALA A 108 16.79 4.84 -4.17
C ALA A 108 17.31 3.51 -3.60
N LEU A 109 17.40 3.40 -2.26
CA LEU A 109 17.83 2.16 -1.59
C LEU A 109 16.82 1.03 -1.79
N LEU A 110 15.53 1.31 -1.67
CA LEU A 110 14.45 0.34 -1.91
C LEU A 110 14.48 -0.16 -3.36
N THR A 111 14.67 0.73 -4.33
CA THR A 111 14.71 0.37 -5.75
C THR A 111 15.85 -0.61 -6.08
N VAL A 112 17.04 -0.40 -5.51
CA VAL A 112 18.17 -1.31 -5.75
C VAL A 112 18.09 -2.62 -4.97
N THR A 113 17.28 -2.68 -3.90
CA THR A 113 17.10 -3.91 -3.10
C THR A 113 15.89 -4.75 -3.51
N GLU A 114 14.88 -4.14 -4.13
CA GLU A 114 13.61 -4.81 -4.50
C GLU A 114 13.78 -6.14 -5.27
N PRO A 115 14.78 -6.33 -6.16
CA PRO A 115 15.02 -7.60 -6.82
C PRO A 115 15.51 -8.72 -5.89
N TYR A 116 16.03 -8.40 -4.72
CA TYR A 116 16.73 -9.34 -3.84
C TYR A 116 15.95 -9.61 -2.55
N LEU A 117 15.36 -8.59 -1.95
CA LEU A 117 14.65 -8.73 -0.68
C LEU A 117 13.61 -7.62 -0.50
N HIS A 118 12.65 -7.91 0.38
CA HIS A 118 11.72 -6.90 0.87
C HIS A 118 12.36 -6.13 2.04
N VAL A 119 12.41 -4.79 1.90
CA VAL A 119 12.87 -3.87 2.95
C VAL A 119 11.68 -3.22 3.62
N SER A 120 11.52 -3.48 4.92
CA SER A 120 10.44 -2.92 5.74
C SER A 120 10.77 -1.54 6.32
N GLN A 121 12.05 -1.22 6.49
CA GLN A 121 12.50 0.03 7.09
C GLN A 121 13.91 0.43 6.66
N VAL A 122 14.11 1.73 6.44
CA VAL A 122 15.44 2.35 6.39
C VAL A 122 15.67 3.15 7.68
N LYS A 123 16.70 2.79 8.43
CA LYS A 123 17.14 3.47 9.66
C LYS A 123 18.29 4.38 9.37
N TYR A 124 18.34 5.54 10.03
CA TYR A 124 19.40 6.52 9.89
C TYR A 124 20.15 6.73 11.21
N LEU A 125 21.48 6.75 11.13
CA LEU A 125 22.36 7.13 12.21
C LEU A 125 23.23 8.31 11.75
N TYR A 126 23.23 9.37 12.51
CA TYR A 126 24.00 10.59 12.26
C TYR A 126 25.11 10.71 13.31
N GLY A 127 26.36 10.52 12.91
CA GLY A 127 27.45 10.44 13.88
C GLY A 127 27.28 9.34 14.93
N GLY A 128 26.54 8.28 14.61
CA GLY A 128 26.29 7.11 15.47
C GLY A 128 24.99 7.14 16.26
N PHE A 129 24.23 8.22 16.26
CA PHE A 129 22.96 8.37 16.98
C PHE A 129 21.79 8.55 16.02
N ASP A 130 20.59 8.18 16.45
CA ASP A 130 19.37 8.41 15.68
C ASP A 130 18.94 9.89 15.68
N ILE A 131 17.89 10.18 14.93
CA ILE A 131 17.37 11.55 14.79
C ILE A 131 16.85 12.11 16.11
N TYR A 132 16.26 11.29 16.97
CA TYR A 132 15.64 11.70 18.24
C TYR A 132 16.66 12.14 19.29
N HIS A 133 17.94 11.72 19.13
CA HIS A 133 19.03 12.25 19.95
C HIS A 133 19.28 13.75 19.68
N TYR A 134 19.07 14.19 18.44
CA TYR A 134 19.35 15.59 18.04
C TYR A 134 18.09 16.47 18.06
N PHE A 135 16.93 15.87 17.82
CA PHE A 135 15.62 16.52 17.79
C PHE A 135 14.65 15.76 18.72
N PRO A 136 14.83 15.88 20.05
CA PRO A 136 14.01 15.15 21.02
C PRO A 136 12.53 15.56 20.99
N GLU A 137 12.21 16.75 20.50
CA GLU A 137 10.84 17.23 20.30
C GLU A 137 10.06 16.33 19.30
N VAL A 138 10.72 15.81 18.27
CA VAL A 138 10.12 14.90 17.29
C VAL A 138 9.66 13.60 17.97
N LYS A 139 10.48 13.08 18.89
CA LYS A 139 10.10 11.91 19.68
C LYS A 139 8.94 12.21 20.62
N GLN A 140 8.94 13.37 21.25
CA GLN A 140 7.86 13.79 22.15
C GLN A 140 6.52 13.92 21.41
N GLU A 141 6.53 14.37 20.16
CA GLU A 141 5.33 14.40 19.30
C GLU A 141 4.77 12.99 19.08
N ASP A 142 5.62 12.02 18.70
CA ASP A 142 5.21 10.63 18.51
C ASP A 142 4.69 10.00 19.81
N ASP A 143 5.40 10.20 20.91
CA ASP A 143 5.00 9.67 22.22
C ASP A 143 3.61 10.21 22.66
N LYS A 144 3.38 11.53 22.52
CA LYS A 144 2.08 12.16 22.83
C LYS A 144 0.96 11.62 21.96
N ALA A 145 1.18 11.49 20.66
CA ALA A 145 0.17 10.95 19.75
C ALA A 145 -0.16 9.47 20.07
N ARG A 146 0.86 8.68 20.40
CA ARG A 146 0.73 7.28 20.80
C ARG A 146 -0.09 7.13 22.09
N GLU A 147 0.24 7.91 23.12
CA GLU A 147 -0.50 7.93 24.38
C GLU A 147 -1.96 8.35 24.19
N ALA A 148 -2.22 9.37 23.37
CA ALA A 148 -3.56 9.79 23.02
C ALA A 148 -4.35 8.67 22.30
N GLY A 149 -3.72 7.98 21.34
CA GLY A 149 -4.33 6.85 20.63
C GLY A 149 -4.65 5.67 21.55
N GLU A 150 -3.76 5.35 22.49
CA GLU A 150 -4.02 4.29 23.48
C GLU A 150 -5.18 4.65 24.41
N ARG A 151 -5.28 5.92 24.83
CA ARG A 151 -6.40 6.41 25.64
C ARG A 151 -7.73 6.27 24.89
N ILE A 152 -7.79 6.73 23.64
CA ILE A 152 -8.98 6.64 22.79
C ILE A 152 -9.41 5.17 22.61
N ARG A 153 -8.47 4.26 22.36
CA ARG A 153 -8.77 2.83 22.22
C ARG A 153 -9.34 2.23 23.50
N ARG A 154 -8.76 2.54 24.67
CA ARG A 154 -9.28 2.09 25.96
C ARG A 154 -10.69 2.60 26.21
N GLU A 155 -10.97 3.87 25.96
CA GLU A 155 -12.30 4.47 26.11
C GLU A 155 -13.33 3.81 25.17
N LYS A 156 -12.95 3.53 23.91
CA LYS A 156 -13.81 2.83 22.94
C LYS A 156 -14.13 1.40 23.39
N GLN A 157 -13.14 0.66 23.85
CA GLN A 157 -13.32 -0.71 24.38
C GLN A 157 -14.24 -0.72 25.61
N GLU A 158 -14.07 0.24 26.52
CA GLU A 158 -14.92 0.34 27.71
C GLU A 158 -16.38 0.67 27.34
N ARG A 159 -16.61 1.60 26.42
CA ARG A 159 -17.95 1.91 25.89
C ARG A 159 -18.61 0.67 25.27
N GLN A 160 -17.87 -0.10 24.48
CA GLN A 160 -18.38 -1.35 23.91
C GLN A 160 -18.72 -2.37 24.99
N ARG A 161 -17.89 -2.51 26.03
CA ARG A 161 -18.11 -3.42 27.14
C ARG A 161 -19.40 -3.12 27.92
N ILE A 162 -19.75 -1.85 28.06
CA ILE A 162 -20.98 -1.42 28.75
C ILE A 162 -22.18 -1.24 27.79
N GLY A 163 -22.10 -1.75 26.55
CA GLY A 163 -23.20 -1.79 25.59
C GLY A 163 -23.53 -0.44 24.92
N ILE A 164 -22.68 0.57 25.05
CA ILE A 164 -22.84 1.83 24.32
C ILE A 164 -22.38 1.58 22.86
N VAL A 165 -23.34 1.52 21.94
CA VAL A 165 -23.05 1.51 20.50
C VAL A 165 -22.50 2.88 20.13
N THR A 166 -21.20 2.98 19.91
CA THR A 166 -20.61 4.15 19.27
C THR A 166 -21.02 4.08 17.79
N GLY A 167 -21.66 5.14 17.27
CA GLY A 167 -21.94 5.25 15.83
C GLY A 167 -20.68 5.05 15.01
N SER A 168 -20.83 4.75 13.71
CA SER A 168 -19.70 4.69 12.78
C SER A 168 -18.91 6.00 12.89
N GLY A 169 -17.64 5.90 13.26
CA GLY A 169 -16.76 7.07 13.30
C GLY A 169 -16.55 7.64 11.90
N VAL A 170 -15.80 8.73 11.81
CA VAL A 170 -15.46 9.35 10.54
C VAL A 170 -14.07 8.89 10.06
N ALA A 171 -13.93 8.57 8.77
CA ALA A 171 -12.63 8.43 8.14
C ALA A 171 -12.12 9.81 7.72
N PHE A 172 -10.88 10.11 8.05
CA PHE A 172 -10.20 11.32 7.60
C PHE A 172 -9.38 11.02 6.36
N VAL A 173 -9.71 11.63 5.22
CA VAL A 173 -9.00 11.45 3.95
C VAL A 173 -8.39 12.78 3.52
N ALA A 174 -7.06 12.88 3.58
CA ALA A 174 -6.35 14.10 3.24
C ALA A 174 -5.67 13.99 1.87
N ALA A 175 -5.89 15.00 1.01
CA ALA A 175 -5.07 15.21 -0.18
C ALA A 175 -3.76 15.89 0.22
N GLY A 176 -2.63 15.31 -0.13
CA GLY A 176 -1.30 15.84 0.14
C GLY A 176 -1.02 17.13 -0.62
N HIS A 177 -0.19 17.98 -0.04
CA HIS A 177 0.40 19.17 -0.60
C HIS A 177 -0.60 20.27 -1.02
N GLY A 178 -0.14 21.23 -1.81
CA GLY A 178 -0.93 22.37 -2.28
C GLY A 178 -0.07 23.63 -2.34
N TYR A 179 -0.70 24.77 -2.65
CA TYR A 179 -0.01 26.07 -2.59
C TYR A 179 0.09 26.56 -1.14
N TYR A 180 1.25 27.13 -0.78
CA TYR A 180 1.51 27.77 0.49
C TYR A 180 2.25 29.10 0.30
N LEU A 181 2.20 29.99 1.29
CA LEU A 181 2.95 31.24 1.28
C LEU A 181 4.39 30.99 1.79
N ASP A 182 5.37 31.22 0.92
CA ASP A 182 6.78 31.29 1.33
C ASP A 182 7.07 32.69 1.90
N HIS A 183 7.45 32.74 3.15
CA HIS A 183 7.67 34.00 3.86
C HIS A 183 8.94 34.75 3.47
N LYS A 184 9.94 34.08 2.87
CA LYS A 184 11.16 34.70 2.42
C LYS A 184 10.90 35.59 1.20
N ASP A 185 10.26 35.00 0.19
CA ASP A 185 10.03 35.66 -1.08
C ASP A 185 8.65 36.32 -1.13
N ARG A 186 7.78 36.05 -0.14
CA ARG A 186 6.38 36.48 -0.06
C ARG A 186 5.57 36.08 -1.29
N VAL A 187 5.80 34.87 -1.77
CA VAL A 187 5.14 34.31 -2.96
C VAL A 187 4.40 33.02 -2.61
N TRP A 188 3.31 32.82 -3.32
CA TRP A 188 2.56 31.57 -3.27
C TRP A 188 3.20 30.55 -4.19
N LYS A 189 3.72 29.47 -3.64
CA LYS A 189 4.37 28.39 -4.39
C LYS A 189 3.86 27.01 -3.96
N THR A 190 4.06 26.03 -4.82
CA THR A 190 3.72 24.64 -4.52
C THR A 190 4.75 23.99 -3.61
N GLN A 191 4.31 23.02 -2.84
CA GLN A 191 5.20 22.22 -1.99
C GLN A 191 6.03 21.21 -2.81
N ARG A 192 5.61 20.92 -4.04
CA ARG A 192 6.24 19.95 -4.94
C ARG A 192 6.43 20.56 -6.33
N GLU A 193 7.49 20.10 -7.00
CA GLU A 193 7.76 20.42 -8.39
C GLU A 193 6.90 19.57 -9.33
N GLU A 194 6.75 20.01 -10.56
CA GLU A 194 6.04 19.29 -11.60
C GLU A 194 6.97 18.30 -12.31
N HIS A 195 6.51 17.05 -12.47
CA HIS A 195 7.21 16.01 -13.23
C HIS A 195 6.21 15.27 -14.13
N ASN A 196 6.59 15.00 -15.36
CA ASN A 196 5.75 14.32 -16.36
C ASN A 196 4.33 14.92 -16.50
N GLY A 197 4.21 16.25 -16.36
CA GLY A 197 2.92 16.95 -16.42
C GLY A 197 2.06 16.82 -15.15
N ILE A 198 2.60 16.25 -14.09
CA ILE A 198 1.93 16.06 -12.80
C ILE A 198 2.54 16.97 -11.74
N MET A 199 1.72 17.81 -11.16
CA MET A 199 1.99 18.46 -9.90
C MET A 199 1.20 17.75 -8.81
N GLU A 200 1.87 17.07 -7.91
CA GLU A 200 1.27 16.17 -6.91
C GLU A 200 0.10 16.83 -6.15
N GLY A 201 0.29 18.03 -5.63
CA GLY A 201 -0.75 18.73 -4.88
C GLY A 201 -2.00 19.07 -5.70
N MET A 202 -1.95 19.00 -7.04
CA MET A 202 -3.11 19.19 -7.92
C MET A 202 -3.76 17.86 -8.31
N LEU A 203 -3.04 16.75 -8.21
CA LEU A 203 -3.51 15.40 -8.49
C LEU A 203 -4.27 14.79 -7.30
N THR A 204 -3.67 14.87 -6.12
CA THR A 204 -4.13 14.17 -4.89
C THR A 204 -5.57 14.49 -4.47
N PRO A 205 -6.17 15.70 -4.72
CA PRO A 205 -7.59 15.95 -4.45
C PRO A 205 -8.54 15.02 -5.21
N SER A 206 -8.17 14.61 -6.43
CA SER A 206 -8.99 13.68 -7.22
C SER A 206 -8.98 12.26 -6.63
N TYR A 207 -7.84 11.80 -6.15
CA TYR A 207 -7.70 10.52 -5.45
C TYR A 207 -8.45 10.52 -4.12
N ALA A 208 -8.33 11.59 -3.33
CA ALA A 208 -9.08 11.74 -2.09
C ALA A 208 -10.61 11.78 -2.32
N ALA A 209 -11.07 12.35 -3.45
CA ALA A 209 -12.48 12.34 -3.82
C ALA A 209 -12.98 10.95 -4.21
N GLU A 210 -12.21 10.21 -5.01
CA GLU A 210 -12.52 8.85 -5.40
C GLU A 210 -12.56 7.92 -4.17
N LEU A 211 -11.56 8.03 -3.27
CA LEU A 211 -11.55 7.26 -2.03
C LEU A 211 -12.74 7.58 -1.13
N LYS A 212 -13.12 8.86 -1.00
CA LYS A 212 -14.34 9.25 -0.27
C LYS A 212 -15.56 8.53 -0.85
N SER A 213 -15.73 8.57 -2.16
CA SER A 213 -16.86 7.91 -2.84
C SER A 213 -16.87 6.39 -2.56
N ALA A 214 -15.70 5.75 -2.62
CA ALA A 214 -15.57 4.32 -2.34
C ALA A 214 -15.90 3.98 -0.88
N LEU A 215 -15.36 4.73 0.09
CA LEU A 215 -15.63 4.51 1.52
C LEU A 215 -17.10 4.72 1.88
N GLU A 216 -17.74 5.78 1.37
CA GLU A 216 -19.13 6.07 1.65
C GLU A 216 -20.09 5.06 1.00
N SER A 217 -19.85 4.67 -0.27
CA SER A 217 -20.76 3.76 -0.98
C SER A 217 -20.57 2.28 -0.61
N ARG A 218 -19.35 1.84 -0.32
CA ARG A 218 -19.03 0.41 -0.13
C ARG A 218 -18.87 0.02 1.34
N SER A 219 -18.30 0.90 2.16
CA SER A 219 -18.08 0.69 3.59
C SER A 219 -19.08 1.43 4.48
N GLN A 220 -19.94 2.27 3.89
CA GLN A 220 -20.89 3.15 4.60
C GLN A 220 -20.21 3.99 5.69
N MET A 221 -18.97 4.39 5.42
CA MET A 221 -18.12 5.14 6.32
C MET A 221 -18.19 6.62 5.97
N PRO A 222 -18.69 7.49 6.86
CA PRO A 222 -18.65 8.93 6.64
C PRO A 222 -17.21 9.42 6.47
N VAL A 223 -16.97 10.32 5.53
CA VAL A 223 -15.62 10.80 5.22
C VAL A 223 -15.53 12.31 5.35
N TYR A 224 -14.56 12.77 6.14
CA TYR A 224 -14.14 14.16 6.19
C TYR A 224 -12.89 14.38 5.33
N ARG A 225 -12.91 15.44 4.52
CA ARG A 225 -11.75 15.89 3.73
C ARG A 225 -11.49 17.38 4.00
N PRO A 226 -10.30 17.77 4.45
CA PRO A 226 -9.98 19.18 4.69
C PRO A 226 -9.87 20.00 3.39
N ARG A 227 -9.55 19.35 2.28
CA ARG A 227 -9.51 19.93 0.94
C ARG A 227 -10.54 19.27 0.03
N VAL A 228 -11.37 20.05 -0.64
CA VAL A 228 -12.30 19.56 -1.66
C VAL A 228 -11.59 19.45 -3.02
N GLN A 229 -12.20 18.75 -3.95
CA GLN A 229 -11.74 18.70 -5.34
C GLN A 229 -12.55 19.68 -6.19
N GLY A 230 -11.84 20.54 -6.92
CA GLY A 230 -12.47 21.48 -7.85
C GLY A 230 -13.22 22.64 -7.15
N GLY A 231 -13.87 23.45 -7.95
CA GLY A 231 -14.55 24.66 -7.52
C GLY A 231 -13.84 25.93 -8.02
N ALA A 232 -14.61 26.96 -8.35
CA ALA A 232 -14.09 28.23 -8.88
C ALA A 232 -13.90 29.31 -7.80
N GLU A 233 -14.28 29.01 -6.55
CA GLU A 233 -14.13 29.96 -5.45
C GLU A 233 -12.64 30.20 -5.16
N ALA A 234 -12.24 31.46 -5.11
CA ALA A 234 -10.85 31.85 -4.90
C ALA A 234 -10.54 32.05 -3.41
N HIS A 235 -9.37 31.58 -2.98
CA HIS A 235 -8.77 31.94 -1.70
C HIS A 235 -8.43 33.45 -1.71
N PRO A 236 -8.93 34.25 -0.75
CA PRO A 236 -8.86 35.69 -0.80
C PRO A 236 -7.47 36.29 -0.96
N GLU A 237 -6.48 35.74 -0.23
CA GLU A 237 -5.13 36.29 -0.19
C GLU A 237 -4.27 35.86 -1.39
N SER A 238 -4.49 34.63 -1.92
CA SER A 238 -3.68 34.11 -3.02
C SER A 238 -4.29 34.31 -4.40
N GLY A 239 -5.61 34.57 -4.48
CA GLY A 239 -6.37 34.62 -5.70
C GLY A 239 -6.51 33.29 -6.44
N ARG A 240 -6.02 32.17 -5.84
CA ARG A 240 -6.11 30.82 -6.42
C ARG A 240 -7.35 30.12 -5.92
N GLU A 241 -7.86 29.17 -6.68
CA GLU A 241 -9.01 28.37 -6.23
C GLU A 241 -8.66 27.62 -4.93
N TRP A 242 -9.60 27.54 -3.99
CA TRP A 242 -9.45 26.90 -2.69
C TRP A 242 -8.94 25.46 -2.77
N TRP A 243 -9.36 24.72 -3.76
CA TRP A 243 -8.94 23.33 -3.93
C TRP A 243 -7.45 23.17 -4.25
N ARG A 244 -6.79 24.22 -4.75
CA ARG A 244 -5.35 24.24 -5.01
C ARG A 244 -4.52 24.60 -3.79
N MET A 245 -5.16 25.21 -2.78
CA MET A 245 -4.44 25.62 -1.58
C MET A 245 -4.09 24.41 -0.70
N ALA A 246 -3.02 24.49 0.07
CA ALA A 246 -2.68 23.56 1.11
C ALA A 246 -3.79 23.44 2.15
N ALA A 247 -3.93 22.28 2.78
CA ALA A 247 -5.06 21.99 3.67
C ALA A 247 -5.17 22.97 4.84
N ARG A 248 -4.04 23.48 5.36
CA ARG A 248 -4.04 24.43 6.49
C ARG A 248 -4.94 25.64 6.29
N TYR A 249 -5.08 26.15 5.06
CA TYR A 249 -5.92 27.34 4.80
C TYR A 249 -7.40 27.02 4.91
N ALA A 250 -7.83 25.88 4.37
CA ALA A 250 -9.21 25.44 4.52
C ALA A 250 -9.52 25.12 6.00
N VAL A 251 -8.56 24.54 6.72
CA VAL A 251 -8.69 24.28 8.16
C VAL A 251 -8.77 25.59 8.94
N ALA A 252 -7.93 26.58 8.64
CA ALA A 252 -7.98 27.89 9.28
C ALA A 252 -9.34 28.60 9.06
N ALA A 253 -9.89 28.51 7.86
CA ALA A 253 -11.19 29.09 7.53
C ALA A 253 -12.35 28.38 8.25
N GLN A 254 -12.29 27.05 8.39
CA GLN A 254 -13.35 26.26 9.02
C GLN A 254 -13.24 26.21 10.55
N TYR A 255 -12.02 26.27 11.10
CA TYR A 255 -11.72 26.16 12.53
C TYR A 255 -10.87 27.33 13.02
N PRO A 256 -11.32 28.61 12.84
CA PRO A 256 -10.52 29.79 13.19
C PRO A 256 -10.18 29.86 14.70
N GLY A 257 -11.01 29.26 15.54
CA GLY A 257 -10.79 29.17 17.00
C GLY A 257 -9.73 28.15 17.44
N HIS A 258 -9.14 27.38 16.51
CA HIS A 258 -8.17 26.31 16.81
C HIS A 258 -6.82 26.53 16.11
N PRO A 259 -6.11 27.63 16.43
CA PRO A 259 -4.79 27.90 15.84
C PRO A 259 -3.75 26.83 16.19
N ASP A 260 -3.96 26.08 17.27
CA ASP A 260 -3.19 24.90 17.66
C ASP A 260 -3.21 23.78 16.61
N ILE A 261 -4.17 23.78 15.69
CA ILE A 261 -4.27 22.82 14.58
C ILE A 261 -3.56 23.34 13.33
N TRP A 262 -3.77 24.58 12.94
CA TRP A 262 -3.36 25.09 11.62
C TRP A 262 -2.23 26.15 11.66
N ASN A 263 -1.82 26.61 12.83
CA ASN A 263 -0.79 27.65 13.04
C ASN A 263 0.25 27.20 14.08
N THR A 264 0.67 25.95 14.00
CA THR A 264 1.54 25.28 14.98
C THR A 264 2.94 25.89 15.08
N HIS A 265 3.35 26.68 14.09
CA HIS A 265 4.65 27.35 13.99
C HIS A 265 4.52 28.88 13.94
N ALA A 266 3.49 29.47 14.55
CA ALA A 266 3.19 30.91 14.52
C ALA A 266 4.38 31.80 14.87
N GLY A 267 5.22 31.38 15.82
CA GLY A 267 6.42 32.11 16.26
C GLY A 267 7.68 31.83 15.43
N SER A 268 7.62 30.97 14.43
CA SER A 268 8.78 30.60 13.61
C SER A 268 9.09 31.65 12.56
N ALA A 269 10.37 32.05 12.47
CA ALA A 269 10.88 32.88 11.40
C ALA A 269 11.24 32.09 10.13
N ALA A 270 11.05 30.76 10.13
CA ALA A 270 11.35 29.92 8.98
C ALA A 270 10.48 30.31 7.79
N HIS A 271 11.08 30.45 6.62
CA HIS A 271 10.37 30.87 5.41
C HIS A 271 9.31 29.87 4.95
N ASP A 272 9.50 28.61 5.25
CA ASP A 272 8.65 27.46 4.91
C ASP A 272 7.72 27.05 6.06
N ARG A 273 7.51 27.91 7.07
CA ARG A 273 6.70 27.54 8.25
C ARG A 273 5.31 27.05 7.88
N GLU A 274 4.66 27.68 6.89
CA GLU A 274 3.31 27.29 6.48
C GLU A 274 3.26 25.96 5.74
N TYR A 275 4.37 25.55 5.14
CA TYR A 275 4.50 24.18 4.65
C TYR A 275 4.52 23.17 5.82
N LYS A 276 5.27 23.46 6.88
CA LYS A 276 5.28 22.62 8.10
C LYS A 276 3.89 22.58 8.75
N GLU A 277 3.23 23.72 8.85
CA GLU A 277 1.87 23.84 9.39
C GLU A 277 0.84 23.08 8.57
N ASP A 278 0.98 23.03 7.25
CA ASP A 278 0.11 22.21 6.41
C ASP A 278 0.24 20.71 6.71
N ILE A 279 1.47 20.20 6.80
CA ILE A 279 1.71 18.79 7.18
C ILE A 279 1.09 18.48 8.54
N ASN A 280 1.27 19.36 9.53
CA ASN A 280 0.76 19.16 10.88
C ASN A 280 -0.77 19.28 10.97
N SER A 281 -1.36 20.20 10.21
CA SER A 281 -2.80 20.50 10.30
C SER A 281 -3.69 19.29 9.96
N ARG A 282 -3.26 18.43 9.08
CA ARG A 282 -4.03 17.25 8.66
C ARG A 282 -4.22 16.24 9.79
N PRO A 283 -3.17 15.66 10.40
CA PRO A 283 -3.33 14.73 11.52
C PRO A 283 -3.91 15.40 12.76
N LEU A 284 -3.58 16.67 13.04
CA LEU A 284 -4.13 17.38 14.19
C LEU A 284 -5.64 17.62 14.05
N LEU A 285 -6.12 17.91 12.84
CA LEU A 285 -7.55 18.01 12.58
C LEU A 285 -8.23 16.63 12.70
N ALA A 286 -7.60 15.58 12.19
CA ALA A 286 -8.11 14.20 12.36
C ALA A 286 -8.24 13.84 13.85
N ASN A 287 -7.27 14.24 14.69
CA ASN A 287 -7.32 14.08 16.14
C ASN A 287 -8.48 14.87 16.77
N HIS A 288 -8.65 16.14 16.37
CA HIS A 288 -9.72 17.00 16.86
C HIS A 288 -11.11 16.45 16.53
N LEU A 289 -11.28 15.89 15.34
CA LEU A 289 -12.53 15.27 14.88
C LEU A 289 -12.78 13.88 15.48
N GLY A 290 -11.80 13.30 16.19
CA GLY A 290 -11.90 11.94 16.70
C GLY A 290 -12.01 10.89 15.58
N ALA A 291 -11.31 11.10 14.48
CA ALA A 291 -11.37 10.19 13.34
C ALA A 291 -10.96 8.75 13.72
N GLU A 292 -11.56 7.76 13.07
CA GLU A 292 -11.24 6.34 13.29
C GLU A 292 -9.98 5.91 12.55
N VAL A 293 -9.71 6.56 11.43
CA VAL A 293 -8.55 6.33 10.57
C VAL A 293 -8.17 7.62 9.87
N ALA A 294 -6.88 7.83 9.65
CA ALA A 294 -6.36 8.87 8.77
C ALA A 294 -5.66 8.23 7.56
N ILE A 295 -6.08 8.62 6.35
CA ILE A 295 -5.50 8.15 5.10
C ILE A 295 -5.04 9.38 4.31
N HIS A 296 -3.73 9.51 4.14
CA HIS A 296 -3.10 10.61 3.42
C HIS A 296 -2.78 10.18 2.00
N MET A 297 -3.34 10.88 1.01
CA MET A 297 -3.18 10.55 -0.40
C MET A 297 -2.02 11.33 -1.00
N HIS A 298 -1.07 10.60 -1.55
CA HIS A 298 0.15 11.10 -2.17
C HIS A 298 0.49 10.38 -3.48
N SER A 299 1.40 10.95 -4.23
CA SER A 299 2.17 10.28 -5.27
C SER A 299 3.66 10.46 -4.99
N ASN A 300 4.43 9.43 -5.21
CA ASN A 300 5.83 9.36 -4.83
C ASN A 300 6.75 10.01 -5.88
N ALA A 301 7.97 10.32 -5.47
CA ALA A 301 9.02 10.85 -6.34
C ALA A 301 10.37 10.20 -6.03
N ASP A 302 11.22 10.09 -7.03
CA ASP A 302 12.63 9.80 -6.88
C ASP A 302 13.47 10.65 -7.84
N ASP A 303 14.76 10.80 -7.52
CA ASP A 303 15.68 11.67 -8.24
C ASP A 303 16.08 11.14 -9.64
N THR A 304 15.89 9.84 -9.87
CA THR A 304 16.36 9.16 -11.09
C THR A 304 15.23 8.89 -12.07
N GLY A 305 13.98 8.93 -11.62
CA GLY A 305 12.83 8.48 -12.38
C GLY A 305 12.80 6.95 -12.60
N ALA A 306 13.56 6.18 -11.79
CA ALA A 306 13.64 4.73 -11.93
C ALA A 306 12.70 3.97 -10.98
N ALA A 307 12.36 4.57 -9.84
CA ALA A 307 11.45 3.96 -8.88
C ALA A 307 10.01 3.93 -9.41
N ARG A 308 9.30 2.82 -9.12
CA ARG A 308 7.96 2.54 -9.65
C ARG A 308 7.03 1.94 -8.61
N GLY A 309 5.74 2.05 -8.89
CA GLY A 309 4.69 1.30 -8.22
C GLY A 309 4.11 1.95 -6.98
N ALA A 310 3.06 1.32 -6.45
CA ALA A 310 2.38 1.79 -5.25
C ALA A 310 3.11 1.34 -3.98
N ARG A 311 3.13 2.22 -2.97
CA ARG A 311 3.69 1.98 -1.64
C ARG A 311 2.76 2.53 -0.56
N VAL A 312 2.90 2.03 0.66
CA VAL A 312 2.25 2.60 1.84
C VAL A 312 3.33 2.88 2.89
N ILE A 313 3.31 4.10 3.42
CA ILE A 313 4.23 4.53 4.48
C ILE A 313 3.49 4.54 5.82
N VAL A 314 4.13 3.99 6.85
CA VAL A 314 3.60 3.88 8.21
C VAL A 314 4.59 4.44 9.23
N GLN A 315 4.10 4.86 10.40
CA GLN A 315 4.99 5.33 11.46
C GLN A 315 5.79 4.16 12.07
N PRO A 316 7.11 4.28 12.23
CA PRO A 316 7.94 3.25 12.86
C PRO A 316 7.44 2.86 14.25
N GLY A 317 7.39 1.55 14.53
CA GLY A 317 6.98 1.00 15.81
C GLY A 317 5.48 1.01 16.11
N ARG A 318 4.62 1.41 15.16
CA ARG A 318 3.16 1.35 15.27
C ARG A 318 2.61 0.13 14.53
N SER A 319 2.41 -0.96 15.25
CA SER A 319 1.94 -2.24 14.66
C SER A 319 0.55 -2.14 14.04
N VAL A 320 -0.31 -1.27 14.55
CA VAL A 320 -1.67 -1.05 14.03
C VAL A 320 -1.63 -0.37 12.66
N ASP A 321 -0.75 0.63 12.49
CA ASP A 321 -0.54 1.29 11.20
C ASP A 321 0.05 0.31 10.18
N ALA A 322 1.00 -0.54 10.63
CA ALA A 322 1.59 -1.58 9.79
C ALA A 322 0.56 -2.62 9.33
N ALA A 323 -0.34 -3.05 10.20
CA ALA A 323 -1.43 -3.97 9.85
C ALA A 323 -2.41 -3.34 8.85
N LEU A 324 -2.80 -2.08 9.06
CA LEU A 324 -3.63 -1.33 8.11
C LEU A 324 -2.92 -1.19 6.76
N GLY A 325 -1.65 -0.79 6.75
CA GLY A 325 -0.86 -0.62 5.53
C GLY A 325 -0.70 -1.92 4.75
N ALA A 326 -0.49 -3.04 5.43
CA ALA A 326 -0.38 -4.35 4.79
C ALA A 326 -1.71 -4.79 4.15
N SER A 327 -2.83 -4.59 4.83
CA SER A 327 -4.16 -4.88 4.31
C SER A 327 -4.48 -4.02 3.08
N VAL A 328 -4.13 -2.72 3.12
CA VAL A 328 -4.32 -1.79 2.00
C VAL A 328 -3.48 -2.20 0.79
N LEU A 329 -2.19 -2.50 0.96
CA LEU A 329 -1.33 -2.94 -0.15
C LEU A 329 -1.81 -4.24 -0.79
N CYS A 330 -2.22 -5.21 0.02
CA CYS A 330 -2.77 -6.48 -0.47
C CYS A 330 -4.00 -6.25 -1.34
N ALA A 331 -4.97 -5.47 -0.89
CA ALA A 331 -6.17 -5.17 -1.63
C ALA A 331 -5.90 -4.27 -2.85
N MET A 332 -5.02 -3.28 -2.75
CA MET A 332 -4.59 -2.48 -3.89
C MET A 332 -3.96 -3.35 -4.99
N LYS A 333 -3.09 -4.30 -4.62
CA LYS A 333 -2.47 -5.22 -5.57
C LYS A 333 -3.52 -6.03 -6.33
N GLU A 334 -4.50 -6.57 -5.61
CA GLU A 334 -5.60 -7.34 -6.20
C GLU A 334 -6.42 -6.49 -7.17
N LEU A 335 -6.87 -5.31 -6.75
CA LEU A 335 -7.78 -4.47 -7.55
C LEU A 335 -7.07 -3.80 -8.74
N ILE A 336 -5.86 -3.27 -8.54
CA ILE A 336 -5.09 -2.65 -9.61
C ILE A 336 -4.78 -3.69 -10.69
N ARG A 337 -4.31 -4.89 -10.30
CA ARG A 337 -3.93 -5.92 -11.26
C ARG A 337 -5.13 -6.56 -11.98
N SER A 338 -6.31 -6.43 -11.44
CA SER A 338 -7.55 -6.85 -12.11
C SER A 338 -8.09 -5.81 -13.09
N ALA A 339 -7.59 -4.58 -13.02
CA ALA A 339 -8.01 -3.53 -13.95
C ALA A 339 -7.33 -3.70 -15.33
N PRO A 340 -8.06 -3.40 -16.43
CA PRO A 340 -7.51 -3.51 -17.78
C PRO A 340 -6.24 -2.66 -17.96
N GLY A 341 -5.18 -3.29 -18.47
CA GLY A 341 -3.88 -2.62 -18.72
C GLY A 341 -2.93 -2.59 -17.54
N TYR A 342 -3.33 -3.07 -16.34
CA TYR A 342 -2.51 -2.96 -15.11
C TYR A 342 -2.13 -4.31 -14.48
N GLY A 343 -2.24 -5.44 -15.22
CA GLY A 343 -1.97 -6.79 -14.70
C GLY A 343 -0.58 -6.96 -14.05
N ASP A 344 0.41 -6.26 -14.57
CA ASP A 344 1.80 -6.31 -14.09
C ASP A 344 2.21 -5.08 -13.25
N PHE A 345 1.25 -4.22 -12.87
CA PHE A 345 1.56 -3.03 -12.10
C PHE A 345 2.21 -3.38 -10.76
N ILE A 346 3.27 -2.65 -10.42
CA ILE A 346 4.06 -2.92 -9.21
C ILE A 346 3.32 -2.36 -7.99
N VAL A 347 3.07 -3.23 -7.01
CA VAL A 347 2.57 -2.85 -5.69
C VAL A 347 3.46 -3.50 -4.65
N ALA A 348 3.98 -2.72 -3.72
CA ALA A 348 4.85 -3.21 -2.67
C ALA A 348 4.18 -4.35 -1.88
N SER A 349 4.97 -5.33 -1.44
CA SER A 349 4.47 -6.52 -0.73
C SER A 349 4.15 -6.25 0.75
N ALA A 350 4.73 -5.20 1.33
CA ALA A 350 4.47 -4.76 2.69
C ALA A 350 4.72 -3.25 2.85
N PRO A 351 4.18 -2.61 3.90
CA PRO A 351 4.36 -1.19 4.13
C PRO A 351 5.80 -0.86 4.52
N HIS A 352 6.23 0.36 4.15
CA HIS A 352 7.51 0.91 4.51
C HIS A 352 7.39 1.78 5.77
N ALA A 353 8.19 1.48 6.79
CA ALA A 353 8.20 2.27 8.03
C ALA A 353 9.17 3.47 7.89
N ALA A 354 8.60 4.67 7.79
CA ALA A 354 9.34 5.93 7.77
C ALA A 354 8.68 6.97 8.68
N ASP A 355 9.50 7.72 9.40
CA ASP A 355 9.03 8.79 10.29
C ASP A 355 8.59 10.00 9.46
N LYS A 356 7.28 10.23 9.42
CA LYS A 356 6.61 11.32 8.70
C LYS A 356 5.64 12.05 9.62
N GLY A 357 5.65 13.38 9.57
CA GLY A 357 4.81 14.23 10.42
C GLY A 357 3.32 13.87 10.36
N GLU A 358 2.81 13.51 9.19
CA GLU A 358 1.42 13.11 9.00
C GLU A 358 1.03 11.87 9.81
N ASN A 359 1.88 10.86 9.84
CA ASN A 359 1.64 9.65 10.63
C ASN A 359 2.05 9.84 12.09
N ARG A 360 3.16 10.54 12.34
CA ARG A 360 3.71 10.77 13.69
C ARG A 360 2.72 11.45 14.61
N LEU A 361 2.05 12.51 14.13
CA LEU A 361 1.11 13.32 14.91
C LEU A 361 -0.29 12.73 15.03
N ALA A 362 -0.62 11.68 14.26
CA ALA A 362 -1.93 11.05 14.30
C ALA A 362 -2.10 10.17 15.54
N ALA A 363 -3.22 10.32 16.25
CA ALA A 363 -3.58 9.51 17.42
C ALA A 363 -4.35 8.22 17.05
N MET A 364 -4.92 8.16 15.84
CA MET A 364 -5.61 7.00 15.28
C MET A 364 -4.67 6.21 14.36
N PRO A 365 -5.06 5.02 13.85
CA PRO A 365 -4.36 4.36 12.76
C PRO A 365 -4.19 5.31 11.57
N SER A 366 -2.95 5.50 11.10
CA SER A 366 -2.62 6.48 10.06
C SER A 366 -1.65 5.90 9.05
N ILE A 367 -1.93 6.13 7.77
CA ILE A 367 -1.09 5.72 6.65
C ILE A 367 -0.97 6.81 5.60
N ILE A 368 0.17 6.85 4.93
CA ILE A 368 0.36 7.60 3.69
C ILE A 368 0.32 6.59 2.54
N VAL A 369 -0.59 6.82 1.59
CA VAL A 369 -0.71 5.99 0.38
C VAL A 369 -0.03 6.70 -0.77
N GLU A 370 1.11 6.18 -1.18
CA GLU A 370 1.88 6.58 -2.36
C GLU A 370 1.39 5.76 -3.54
N THR A 371 0.48 6.31 -4.32
CA THR A 371 -0.26 5.55 -5.34
C THR A 371 0.61 5.09 -6.51
N ALA A 372 1.61 5.88 -6.89
CA ALA A 372 2.61 5.57 -7.92
C ALA A 372 3.67 6.68 -7.93
N PHE A 373 4.72 6.55 -8.74
CA PHE A 373 5.78 7.55 -8.87
C PHE A 373 5.50 8.51 -10.03
N HIS A 374 5.17 9.78 -9.72
CA HIS A 374 4.94 10.79 -10.77
C HIS A 374 6.22 11.18 -11.52
N THR A 375 7.41 10.83 -11.00
CA THR A 375 8.70 10.99 -11.69
C THR A 375 8.97 9.90 -12.73
N HIS A 376 8.29 8.73 -12.67
CA HIS A 376 8.42 7.67 -13.67
C HIS A 376 7.34 7.81 -14.76
N PRO A 377 7.69 7.81 -16.06
CA PRO A 377 6.72 8.10 -17.13
C PRO A 377 5.52 7.16 -17.20
N GLU A 378 5.70 5.85 -17.01
CA GLU A 378 4.60 4.88 -17.06
C GLU A 378 3.68 5.01 -15.82
N ASP A 379 4.24 5.25 -14.65
CA ASP A 379 3.50 5.49 -13.43
C ASP A 379 2.73 6.83 -13.49
N ALA A 380 3.34 7.85 -14.09
CA ALA A 380 2.69 9.14 -14.34
C ALA A 380 1.49 8.98 -15.27
N ALA A 381 1.62 8.18 -16.34
CA ALA A 381 0.50 7.86 -17.21
C ALA A 381 -0.63 7.12 -16.46
N ALA A 382 -0.28 6.15 -15.61
CA ALA A 382 -1.24 5.47 -14.75
C ALA A 382 -1.96 6.43 -13.77
N LEU A 383 -1.22 7.34 -13.14
CA LEU A 383 -1.78 8.34 -12.22
C LEU A 383 -2.83 9.24 -12.88
N LEU A 384 -2.73 9.50 -14.18
CA LEU A 384 -3.70 10.29 -14.94
C LEU A 384 -4.88 9.47 -15.45
N ASP A 385 -4.78 8.13 -15.46
CA ASP A 385 -5.84 7.25 -15.94
C ASP A 385 -6.95 7.08 -14.88
N PRO A 386 -8.20 7.40 -15.19
CA PRO A 386 -9.33 7.19 -14.26
C PRO A 386 -9.58 5.72 -13.93
N VAL A 387 -9.23 4.77 -14.82
CA VAL A 387 -9.35 3.33 -14.54
C VAL A 387 -8.39 2.91 -13.43
N PHE A 388 -7.13 3.33 -13.50
CA PHE A 388 -6.15 3.10 -12.46
C PHE A 388 -6.54 3.75 -11.13
N ARG A 389 -6.98 5.02 -11.18
CA ARG A 389 -7.43 5.73 -9.98
C ARG A 389 -8.58 5.04 -9.28
N ALA A 390 -9.62 4.64 -10.02
CA ALA A 390 -10.77 3.93 -9.46
C ALA A 390 -10.36 2.59 -8.85
N ALA A 391 -9.54 1.79 -9.54
CA ALA A 391 -9.05 0.51 -9.04
C ALA A 391 -8.20 0.68 -7.78
N SER A 392 -7.29 1.65 -7.77
CA SER A 392 -6.43 1.97 -6.62
C SER A 392 -7.26 2.35 -5.38
N MET A 393 -8.24 3.25 -5.54
CA MET A 393 -9.04 3.74 -4.42
C MET A 393 -10.05 2.72 -3.90
N LYS A 394 -10.60 1.86 -4.77
CA LYS A 394 -11.35 0.68 -4.34
C LYS A 394 -10.45 -0.30 -3.56
N GLY A 395 -9.19 -0.43 -3.95
CA GLY A 395 -8.20 -1.23 -3.21
C GLY A 395 -7.94 -0.67 -1.81
N VAL A 396 -7.75 0.64 -1.68
CA VAL A 396 -7.59 1.30 -0.37
C VAL A 396 -8.84 1.10 0.50
N GLU A 397 -10.04 1.29 -0.06
CA GLU A 397 -11.31 1.04 0.65
C GLU A 397 -11.41 -0.42 1.12
N LYS A 398 -11.20 -1.39 0.21
CA LYS A 398 -11.29 -2.82 0.55
C LYS A 398 -10.28 -3.19 1.65
N GLY A 399 -9.04 -2.72 1.55
CA GLY A 399 -8.02 -2.97 2.56
C GLY A 399 -8.39 -2.36 3.92
N TYR A 400 -8.86 -1.13 3.97
CA TYR A 400 -9.35 -0.51 5.20
C TYR A 400 -10.56 -1.27 5.80
N ARG A 401 -11.53 -1.64 4.97
CA ARG A 401 -12.73 -2.38 5.41
C ARG A 401 -12.36 -3.73 6.03
N LEU A 402 -11.45 -4.48 5.39
CA LEU A 402 -10.96 -5.76 5.94
C LEU A 402 -10.23 -5.56 7.27
N PHE A 403 -9.34 -4.57 7.33
CA PHE A 403 -8.65 -4.21 8.58
C PHE A 403 -9.63 -3.85 9.70
N ARG A 404 -10.61 -2.97 9.42
CA ARG A 404 -11.66 -2.56 10.38
C ARG A 404 -12.47 -3.76 10.90
N ASP A 405 -12.80 -4.68 10.00
CA ASP A 405 -13.61 -5.87 10.29
C ASP A 405 -12.78 -7.01 10.91
N GLY A 406 -11.47 -6.82 11.16
CA GLY A 406 -10.57 -7.81 11.73
C GLY A 406 -10.35 -9.03 10.82
N LYS A 407 -10.42 -8.83 9.49
CA LYS A 407 -10.25 -9.86 8.47
C LYS A 407 -8.88 -9.74 7.79
N ASP A 408 -8.26 -10.88 7.54
CA ASP A 408 -7.04 -10.92 6.75
C ASP A 408 -7.34 -10.66 5.26
N CYS A 409 -6.45 -9.95 4.58
CA CYS A 409 -6.54 -9.79 3.15
C CYS A 409 -5.98 -11.06 2.46
N THR A 410 -6.87 -11.86 1.92
CA THR A 410 -6.55 -13.05 1.12
C THR A 410 -7.02 -12.82 -0.32
N PRO A 411 -6.17 -13.06 -1.34
CA PRO A 411 -6.57 -12.95 -2.74
C PRO A 411 -7.74 -13.89 -3.09
N LEU A 412 -8.60 -13.44 -4.00
CA LEU A 412 -9.71 -14.26 -4.48
C LEU A 412 -9.19 -15.50 -5.20
N ALA A 413 -9.59 -16.67 -4.74
CA ALA A 413 -9.27 -17.95 -5.35
C ALA A 413 -10.45 -18.92 -5.22
N LEU A 414 -10.78 -19.63 -6.28
CA LEU A 414 -11.59 -20.85 -6.17
C LEU A 414 -10.71 -21.95 -5.59
N SER A 415 -11.15 -22.57 -4.50
CA SER A 415 -10.41 -23.66 -3.87
C SER A 415 -10.96 -25.04 -4.25
N LYS A 416 -12.28 -25.17 -4.37
CA LYS A 416 -12.91 -26.44 -4.74
C LYS A 416 -14.36 -26.25 -5.19
N ILE A 417 -14.77 -27.05 -6.19
CA ILE A 417 -16.19 -27.27 -6.55
C ILE A 417 -16.48 -28.74 -6.36
N ASP A 418 -17.52 -29.08 -5.59
CA ASP A 418 -17.86 -30.48 -5.31
C ASP A 418 -18.40 -31.14 -6.56
N ARG A 419 -18.06 -32.41 -6.76
CA ARG A 419 -18.69 -33.25 -7.81
C ARG A 419 -20.20 -33.35 -7.56
N VAL A 420 -20.98 -33.22 -8.60
CA VAL A 420 -22.43 -33.30 -8.51
C VAL A 420 -23.01 -34.35 -9.47
N THR A 421 -24.03 -35.06 -9.01
CA THR A 421 -24.84 -35.96 -9.83
C THR A 421 -26.21 -35.33 -9.97
N VAL A 422 -26.61 -35.09 -11.20
CA VAL A 422 -27.86 -34.40 -11.56
C VAL A 422 -28.83 -35.37 -12.19
N PRO A 423 -30.10 -35.44 -11.76
CA PRO A 423 -31.13 -36.29 -12.40
C PRO A 423 -31.38 -35.90 -13.86
N ALA A 424 -31.81 -36.83 -14.68
CA ALA A 424 -32.27 -36.56 -16.04
C ALA A 424 -33.35 -35.47 -16.04
N ASN A 425 -33.25 -34.49 -16.92
CA ASN A 425 -34.18 -33.35 -17.00
C ASN A 425 -34.38 -32.63 -15.64
N GLY A 426 -33.39 -32.70 -14.76
CA GLY A 426 -33.47 -32.18 -13.40
C GLY A 426 -32.33 -31.24 -13.07
N ALA A 427 -32.28 -30.86 -11.81
CA ALA A 427 -31.22 -30.02 -11.25
C ALA A 427 -30.77 -30.54 -9.89
N ALA A 428 -29.53 -30.25 -9.53
CA ALA A 428 -28.96 -30.53 -8.22
C ALA A 428 -27.98 -29.40 -7.79
N GLU A 429 -27.85 -29.18 -6.51
CA GLU A 429 -26.94 -28.20 -5.97
C GLU A 429 -25.53 -28.75 -5.86
N THR A 430 -24.54 -27.93 -6.19
CA THR A 430 -23.12 -28.15 -5.87
C THR A 430 -22.58 -27.03 -4.98
N ASN A 431 -21.59 -27.37 -4.16
CA ASN A 431 -20.90 -26.38 -3.33
C ASN A 431 -19.67 -25.82 -4.07
N VAL A 432 -19.60 -24.52 -4.14
CA VAL A 432 -18.45 -23.77 -4.67
C VAL A 432 -17.71 -23.14 -3.50
N ARG A 433 -16.47 -23.60 -3.26
CA ARG A 433 -15.62 -23.07 -2.20
C ARG A 433 -14.64 -22.09 -2.78
N PHE A 434 -14.49 -20.97 -2.10
CA PHE A 434 -13.53 -19.93 -2.44
C PHE A 434 -12.88 -19.34 -1.19
N ASP A 435 -11.71 -18.79 -1.38
CA ASP A 435 -10.96 -17.99 -0.42
C ASP A 435 -10.98 -16.52 -0.87
N GLY A 436 -10.71 -15.60 0.04
CA GLY A 436 -10.73 -14.17 -0.25
C GLY A 436 -12.07 -13.50 0.05
N HIS A 437 -12.16 -12.24 -0.34
CA HIS A 437 -13.29 -11.36 -0.03
C HIS A 437 -13.84 -10.71 -1.31
N PRO A 438 -14.56 -11.46 -2.16
CA PRO A 438 -15.10 -10.94 -3.40
C PRO A 438 -16.14 -9.84 -3.16
N GLN A 439 -16.21 -8.89 -4.08
CA GLN A 439 -17.29 -7.92 -4.14
C GLN A 439 -18.48 -8.54 -4.90
N PHE A 440 -19.62 -8.65 -4.24
CA PHE A 440 -20.84 -9.14 -4.89
C PHE A 440 -21.52 -8.05 -5.73
N PRO A 441 -22.26 -8.42 -6.82
CA PRO A 441 -22.50 -9.80 -7.30
C PRO A 441 -21.24 -10.46 -7.86
N ILE A 442 -21.20 -11.80 -7.79
CA ILE A 442 -20.17 -12.60 -8.45
C ILE A 442 -20.75 -13.36 -9.64
N THR A 443 -19.92 -13.60 -10.64
CA THR A 443 -20.25 -14.44 -11.80
C THR A 443 -19.33 -15.65 -11.81
N LEU A 444 -19.91 -16.82 -11.96
CA LEU A 444 -19.24 -18.09 -12.19
C LEU A 444 -19.39 -18.46 -13.66
N SER A 445 -18.27 -18.54 -14.39
CA SER A 445 -18.24 -18.94 -15.79
C SER A 445 -17.78 -20.40 -15.88
N PHE A 446 -18.65 -21.26 -16.37
CA PHE A 446 -18.43 -22.70 -16.55
C PHE A 446 -18.12 -22.98 -18.01
N THR A 447 -16.94 -23.49 -18.31
CA THR A 447 -16.52 -23.86 -19.66
C THR A 447 -16.30 -25.37 -19.72
N PRO A 448 -16.97 -26.13 -20.61
CA PRO A 448 -16.77 -27.56 -20.69
C PRO A 448 -15.39 -27.88 -21.29
N VAL A 449 -14.58 -28.64 -20.56
CA VAL A 449 -13.28 -29.16 -21.01
C VAL A 449 -13.45 -30.55 -21.66
N TYR A 450 -14.35 -31.35 -21.10
CA TYR A 450 -14.73 -32.65 -21.62
C TYR A 450 -16.26 -32.84 -21.45
N CYS A 451 -16.92 -33.41 -22.45
CA CYS A 451 -18.36 -33.58 -22.39
C CYS A 451 -18.81 -34.75 -23.25
N THR A 452 -19.62 -35.65 -22.68
CA THR A 452 -20.27 -36.75 -23.40
C THR A 452 -21.79 -36.59 -23.48
N GLN A 453 -22.35 -35.54 -22.88
CA GLN A 453 -23.79 -35.25 -22.82
C GLN A 453 -24.14 -34.23 -23.91
N PRO A 454 -24.74 -34.65 -25.05
CA PRO A 454 -25.23 -33.70 -26.04
C PRO A 454 -26.25 -32.75 -25.40
N GLY A 455 -26.13 -31.46 -25.57
CA GLY A 455 -27.00 -30.47 -24.95
C GLY A 455 -26.44 -29.82 -23.68
N ALA A 456 -25.61 -30.52 -22.90
CA ALA A 456 -24.92 -29.94 -21.72
C ALA A 456 -23.50 -29.44 -22.03
N CYS A 457 -23.02 -29.58 -23.27
CA CYS A 457 -21.66 -29.21 -23.68
C CYS A 457 -21.56 -27.75 -24.13
N ARG A 458 -22.18 -26.84 -23.41
CA ARG A 458 -22.11 -25.39 -23.68
C ARG A 458 -21.54 -24.68 -22.47
N ALA A 459 -20.82 -23.59 -22.72
CA ALA A 459 -20.44 -22.67 -21.66
C ALA A 459 -21.67 -22.05 -21.00
N GLU A 460 -21.64 -21.94 -19.69
CA GLU A 460 -22.72 -21.36 -18.87
C GLU A 460 -22.16 -20.28 -17.95
N GLU A 461 -22.99 -19.29 -17.67
CA GLU A 461 -22.68 -18.29 -16.64
C GLU A 461 -23.79 -18.28 -15.58
N LYS A 462 -23.38 -18.18 -14.32
CA LYS A 462 -24.29 -18.09 -13.19
C LYS A 462 -23.90 -16.94 -12.29
N THR A 463 -24.83 -16.03 -12.03
CA THR A 463 -24.64 -14.90 -11.16
C THR A 463 -25.19 -15.18 -9.77
N VAL A 464 -24.38 -14.93 -8.73
CA VAL A 464 -24.80 -14.92 -7.33
C VAL A 464 -24.86 -13.47 -6.88
N ALA A 465 -26.08 -12.96 -6.67
CA ALA A 465 -26.31 -11.55 -6.40
C ALA A 465 -26.01 -11.15 -4.96
N GLU A 466 -26.36 -12.01 -4.01
CA GLU A 466 -26.27 -11.70 -2.59
C GLU A 466 -24.94 -12.16 -1.99
N ALA A 467 -24.37 -11.30 -1.13
CA ALA A 467 -23.16 -11.63 -0.41
C ALA A 467 -23.35 -12.87 0.47
N SER A 468 -22.52 -13.86 0.26
CA SER A 468 -22.58 -15.14 0.97
C SER A 468 -21.18 -15.60 1.35
N ALA A 469 -21.07 -16.29 2.50
CA ALA A 469 -19.82 -16.93 2.90
C ALA A 469 -19.55 -18.20 2.05
N SER A 470 -18.29 -18.55 1.88
CA SER A 470 -17.87 -19.83 1.30
C SER A 470 -18.23 -21.01 2.24
N PRO A 471 -18.79 -22.13 1.75
CA PRO A 471 -19.16 -22.38 0.35
C PRO A 471 -20.49 -21.74 -0.04
N ILE A 472 -20.59 -21.31 -1.30
CA ILE A 472 -21.87 -20.94 -1.91
C ILE A 472 -22.46 -22.14 -2.62
N LYS A 473 -23.80 -22.22 -2.69
CA LYS A 473 -24.55 -23.24 -3.41
C LYS A 473 -24.92 -22.75 -4.79
N VAL A 474 -24.66 -23.58 -5.80
CA VAL A 474 -24.98 -23.29 -7.20
C VAL A 474 -25.74 -24.45 -7.79
N GLN A 475 -26.85 -24.14 -8.45
CA GLN A 475 -27.65 -25.14 -9.09
C GLN A 475 -27.08 -25.53 -10.47
N MET A 476 -26.84 -26.81 -10.68
CA MET A 476 -26.44 -27.41 -11.96
C MET A 476 -27.58 -28.20 -12.53
N SER A 477 -27.78 -28.18 -13.85
CA SER A 477 -28.87 -28.85 -14.54
C SER A 477 -28.40 -29.76 -15.66
N CYS A 478 -29.14 -30.82 -15.91
CA CYS A 478 -28.97 -31.71 -17.06
C CYS A 478 -30.23 -31.69 -17.94
N GLU A 479 -30.03 -31.32 -19.20
CA GLU A 479 -31.10 -31.41 -20.20
C GLU A 479 -31.01 -32.75 -20.94
N GLY A 480 -32.14 -33.43 -21.09
CA GLY A 480 -32.24 -34.73 -21.77
C GLY A 480 -32.20 -35.93 -20.83
N SER A 481 -32.57 -37.09 -21.36
CA SER A 481 -32.77 -38.36 -20.62
C SER A 481 -31.57 -39.30 -20.66
N GLY A 482 -30.47 -38.92 -21.35
CA GLY A 482 -29.29 -39.78 -21.50
C GLY A 482 -28.31 -39.65 -20.31
N TYR A 483 -27.54 -40.74 -20.08
CA TYR A 483 -26.39 -40.69 -19.19
C TYR A 483 -25.26 -39.91 -19.86
N GLY A 484 -24.60 -39.05 -19.10
CA GLY A 484 -23.43 -38.31 -19.58
C GLY A 484 -22.60 -37.70 -18.48
N MET A 485 -21.39 -37.28 -18.83
CA MET A 485 -20.46 -36.63 -17.94
C MET A 485 -19.94 -35.35 -18.56
N VAL A 486 -19.76 -34.33 -17.73
CA VAL A 486 -19.12 -33.07 -18.10
C VAL A 486 -18.02 -32.77 -17.11
N ASN A 487 -16.83 -32.51 -17.61
CA ASN A 487 -15.77 -31.87 -16.86
C ASN A 487 -15.78 -30.36 -17.15
N TRP A 488 -16.03 -29.58 -16.15
CA TRP A 488 -16.09 -28.12 -16.23
C TRP A 488 -14.78 -27.51 -15.78
N SER A 489 -14.29 -26.50 -16.49
CA SER A 489 -13.33 -25.52 -15.99
C SER A 489 -14.12 -24.29 -15.56
N THR A 490 -14.05 -23.92 -14.30
CA THR A 490 -14.85 -22.83 -13.74
C THR A 490 -13.96 -21.72 -13.21
N VAL A 491 -14.33 -20.49 -13.55
CA VAL A 491 -13.69 -19.26 -13.09
C VAL A 491 -14.73 -18.43 -12.36
N MET A 492 -14.34 -17.81 -11.24
CA MET A 492 -15.15 -16.81 -10.53
C MET A 492 -14.63 -15.41 -10.86
N ARG A 493 -15.56 -14.51 -11.16
CA ARG A 493 -15.28 -13.08 -11.32
C ARG A 493 -16.20 -12.29 -10.39
N ASP A 494 -15.64 -11.35 -9.64
CA ASP A 494 -16.39 -10.46 -8.76
C ASP A 494 -16.82 -9.15 -9.46
N ALA A 495 -17.62 -8.32 -8.78
CA ALA A 495 -18.13 -7.06 -9.33
C ALA A 495 -17.03 -5.99 -9.55
N ASP A 496 -15.86 -6.14 -8.95
CA ASP A 496 -14.69 -5.27 -9.20
C ASP A 496 -13.81 -5.78 -10.35
N GLY A 497 -14.17 -6.92 -10.96
CA GLY A 497 -13.45 -7.53 -12.06
C GLY A 497 -12.32 -8.46 -11.62
N VAL A 498 -12.14 -8.68 -10.31
CA VAL A 498 -11.18 -9.66 -9.77
C VAL A 498 -11.59 -11.06 -10.22
N THR A 499 -10.64 -11.80 -10.79
CA THR A 499 -10.88 -13.11 -11.38
C THR A 499 -10.04 -14.17 -10.68
N SER A 500 -10.66 -15.28 -10.27
CA SER A 500 -9.95 -16.45 -9.73
C SER A 500 -9.20 -17.21 -10.82
N GLY A 501 -8.24 -18.05 -10.44
CA GLY A 501 -7.77 -19.13 -11.31
C GLY A 501 -8.89 -20.13 -11.63
N PRO A 502 -8.77 -20.90 -12.74
CA PRO A 502 -9.74 -21.92 -13.09
C PRO A 502 -9.65 -23.14 -12.16
N VAL A 503 -10.81 -23.73 -11.84
CA VAL A 503 -10.92 -24.98 -11.10
C VAL A 503 -11.75 -25.98 -11.90
N GLU A 504 -11.20 -27.19 -12.10
CA GLU A 504 -11.91 -28.27 -12.77
C GLU A 504 -12.76 -29.09 -11.80
N HIS A 505 -13.96 -29.48 -12.25
CA HIS A 505 -14.85 -30.35 -11.50
C HIS A 505 -15.78 -31.14 -12.41
N TRP A 506 -16.27 -32.28 -11.91
CA TRP A 506 -17.11 -33.18 -12.66
C TRP A 506 -18.59 -33.07 -12.30
N MET A 507 -19.44 -33.04 -13.33
CA MET A 507 -20.87 -33.24 -13.25
C MET A 507 -21.22 -34.54 -13.95
N THR A 508 -22.13 -35.34 -13.37
CA THR A 508 -22.68 -36.56 -13.98
C THR A 508 -24.19 -36.38 -14.14
N CYS A 509 -24.68 -36.51 -15.35
CA CYS A 509 -26.12 -36.61 -15.63
C CYS A 509 -26.54 -38.06 -15.54
N GLN A 510 -27.55 -38.37 -14.71
CA GLN A 510 -28.13 -39.72 -14.65
C GLN A 510 -29.03 -39.94 -15.88
N GLY A 511 -28.98 -41.15 -16.47
CA GLY A 511 -29.95 -41.55 -17.47
C GLY A 511 -31.36 -41.66 -16.85
N GLY A 512 -32.39 -41.24 -17.58
CA GLY A 512 -33.76 -41.55 -17.21
C GLY A 512 -33.98 -43.07 -17.34
N GLY A 513 -34.44 -43.71 -16.26
CA GLY A 513 -34.84 -45.11 -16.29
C GLY A 513 -36.12 -45.32 -17.08
#